data_c9953e025e5746ddcf3a60d28c5e844c
#
_entry.id   c9953e025e5746ddcf3a60d28c5e844c
#
_cell.length_a   1.000
_cell.length_b   1.000
_cell.length_c   1.000
_cell.angle_alpha   90.00
_cell.angle_beta   90.00
_cell.angle_gamma   90.00
#
_symmetry.space_group_name_H-M   'P 1'
#
loop_
_entity.id
_entity.type
_entity.pdbx_description
1 polymer ?
#
loop_
_entity_poly.entity_id
_entity_poly.type
_entity_poly.pdbx_seq_one_letter_code
_entity_poly.pdbx_strand_id
1 'polypeptide(L)'
;MPHGSYVNSTMTSALQLEFLDLRHFSAQHLHPLLDEESAMWSQRLRWDYRNSASLVLQYIDSHLLSGYAALDQGRICGYIFCIYENNKAVIGDVFASRQSLGEDAAAAVESQLIDHMLETLQHTPNLNRVESQLLLHPHDLHREPFARAGFRLFPRLFMELDLNRPDAEPTSRIPRPGEMDGPGGGRYRLWRESDFDMSSRVITAAYAGHIDSEINDQYLSLGGAQRFLHNIVRFPGCGIFEEQASWLLAAPNNERLLGLLLCSRVSAGVGHVTQVCVVPEFQRQGVGEELLNLSAASLQAGGCNTVTLTVTEQNTNAVALYRRLGYRVQHRFDAMLWEKRMR
;
A
#
# COMPACT_ATOMS: atom_id res chain seq x y z
N MET A 1 -1.92 -63.47 -11.73
CA MET A 1 -1.89 -62.73 -10.46
C MET A 1 -1.70 -61.27 -10.82
N PRO A 2 -2.75 -60.41 -10.82
CA PRO A 2 -2.55 -58.98 -11.06
C PRO A 2 -2.25 -58.28 -9.74
N HIS A 3 -1.17 -57.50 -9.68
CA HIS A 3 -0.83 -56.59 -8.62
C HIS A 3 -1.81 -55.40 -8.63
N GLY A 4 -2.66 -55.31 -7.60
CA GLY A 4 -3.48 -54.16 -7.35
C GLY A 4 -2.62 -53.02 -6.79
N SER A 5 -2.49 -51.94 -7.54
CA SER A 5 -1.97 -50.64 -7.05
C SER A 5 -3.03 -50.00 -6.20
N TYR A 6 -2.78 -49.93 -4.89
CA TYR A 6 -3.54 -49.07 -3.97
C TYR A 6 -3.20 -47.61 -4.26
N VAL A 7 -4.14 -46.89 -4.87
CA VAL A 7 -4.12 -45.43 -4.91
C VAL A 7 -4.51 -44.97 -3.52
N ASN A 8 -3.54 -44.46 -2.76
CA ASN A 8 -3.80 -43.74 -1.50
C ASN A 8 -4.52 -42.45 -1.87
N SER A 9 -5.84 -42.44 -1.80
CA SER A 9 -6.66 -41.26 -1.79
C SER A 9 -6.51 -40.66 -0.39
N THR A 10 -5.62 -39.70 -0.22
CA THR A 10 -5.61 -38.82 0.94
C THR A 10 -6.93 -38.03 0.91
N MET A 11 -7.91 -38.46 1.70
CA MET A 11 -9.09 -37.65 1.99
C MET A 11 -8.62 -36.37 2.67
N THR A 12 -8.60 -35.27 1.93
CA THR A 12 -8.50 -33.93 2.50
C THR A 12 -9.72 -33.74 3.39
N SER A 13 -9.53 -33.79 4.71
CA SER A 13 -10.59 -33.48 5.66
C SER A 13 -11.11 -32.09 5.32
N ALA A 14 -12.42 -31.96 5.12
CA ALA A 14 -13.03 -30.66 4.91
C ALA A 14 -12.77 -29.80 6.14
N LEU A 15 -12.22 -28.59 5.93
CA LEU A 15 -11.99 -27.62 7.01
C LEU A 15 -13.31 -27.31 7.70
N GLN A 16 -13.32 -27.36 9.03
CA GLN A 16 -14.44 -26.91 9.85
C GLN A 16 -14.10 -25.51 10.41
N LEU A 17 -14.40 -24.49 9.61
CA LEU A 17 -14.06 -23.12 9.95
C LEU A 17 -15.11 -22.49 10.87
N GLU A 18 -14.61 -21.87 11.92
CA GLU A 18 -15.36 -20.95 12.78
C GLU A 18 -14.79 -19.55 12.62
N PHE A 19 -15.65 -18.54 12.55
CA PHE A 19 -15.25 -17.13 12.47
C PHE A 19 -15.61 -16.43 13.78
N LEU A 20 -14.61 -15.93 14.48
CA LEU A 20 -14.78 -15.23 15.75
C LEU A 20 -14.21 -13.81 15.68
N ASP A 21 -14.81 -12.88 16.40
CA ASP A 21 -14.35 -11.51 16.48
C ASP A 21 -12.93 -11.42 17.05
N LEU A 22 -12.06 -10.65 16.40
CA LEU A 22 -10.65 -10.46 16.82
C LEU A 22 -10.52 -9.96 18.25
N ARG A 23 -11.51 -9.23 18.76
CA ARG A 23 -11.52 -8.71 20.13
C ARG A 23 -11.61 -9.80 21.22
N HIS A 24 -11.86 -11.05 20.85
CA HIS A 24 -11.80 -12.19 21.76
C HIS A 24 -10.38 -12.75 21.94
N PHE A 25 -9.42 -12.27 21.17
CA PHE A 25 -8.07 -12.80 21.17
C PHE A 25 -7.07 -11.78 21.71
N SER A 26 -5.90 -12.28 22.14
CA SER A 26 -4.74 -11.48 22.47
C SER A 26 -3.67 -11.57 21.37
N ALA A 27 -2.70 -10.66 21.42
CA ALA A 27 -1.56 -10.66 20.51
C ALA A 27 -0.86 -12.02 20.46
N GLN A 28 -0.73 -12.72 21.60
CA GLN A 28 -0.09 -14.03 21.67
C GLN A 28 -0.72 -15.06 20.74
N HIS A 29 -2.03 -15.01 20.55
CA HIS A 29 -2.76 -15.96 19.69
C HIS A 29 -2.50 -15.73 18.20
N LEU A 30 -2.28 -14.46 17.79
CA LEU A 30 -2.09 -14.09 16.39
C LEU A 30 -0.63 -13.91 15.99
N HIS A 31 0.30 -13.82 16.96
CA HIS A 31 1.72 -13.63 16.71
C HIS A 31 2.30 -14.59 15.65
N PRO A 32 2.00 -15.91 15.68
CA PRO A 32 2.54 -16.83 14.68
C PRO A 32 2.07 -16.52 13.25
N LEU A 33 0.82 -16.04 13.07
CA LEU A 33 0.32 -15.64 11.76
C LEU A 33 1.00 -14.36 11.26
N LEU A 34 1.18 -13.37 12.13
CA LEU A 34 1.85 -12.11 11.77
C LEU A 34 3.35 -12.29 11.51
N ASP A 35 4.00 -13.28 12.13
CA ASP A 35 5.37 -13.65 11.79
C ASP A 35 5.46 -14.26 10.40
N GLU A 36 4.54 -15.19 10.06
CA GLU A 36 4.47 -15.80 8.73
C GLU A 36 4.16 -14.76 7.66
N GLU A 37 3.21 -13.89 7.91
CA GLU A 37 2.85 -12.78 7.03
C GLU A 37 4.03 -11.82 6.82
N SER A 38 4.73 -11.44 7.90
CA SER A 38 5.93 -10.58 7.82
C SER A 38 7.03 -11.20 6.97
N ALA A 39 7.20 -12.52 7.05
CA ALA A 39 8.14 -13.24 6.19
C ALA A 39 7.70 -13.18 4.71
N MET A 40 6.39 -13.28 4.44
CA MET A 40 5.85 -13.17 3.08
C MET A 40 5.99 -11.75 2.50
N TRP A 41 5.75 -10.69 3.29
CA TRP A 41 6.02 -9.30 2.90
C TRP A 41 7.48 -9.10 2.52
N SER A 42 8.40 -9.63 3.33
CA SER A 42 9.83 -9.55 3.05
C SER A 42 10.22 -10.30 1.77
N GLN A 43 9.67 -11.50 1.54
CA GLN A 43 9.99 -12.34 0.41
C GLN A 43 9.41 -11.79 -0.91
N ARG A 44 8.13 -11.36 -0.92
CA ARG A 44 7.42 -10.94 -2.13
C ARG A 44 7.71 -9.50 -2.52
N LEU A 45 7.81 -8.60 -1.54
CA LEU A 45 7.87 -7.15 -1.75
C LEU A 45 9.15 -6.51 -1.23
N ARG A 46 10.05 -7.28 -0.58
CA ARG A 46 11.27 -6.81 0.09
C ARG A 46 10.98 -5.77 1.19
N TRP A 47 9.81 -5.86 1.80
CA TRP A 47 9.27 -4.93 2.78
C TRP A 47 9.40 -5.47 4.19
N ASP A 48 9.96 -4.70 5.11
CA ASP A 48 10.00 -5.05 6.53
C ASP A 48 8.67 -4.67 7.20
N TYR A 49 7.81 -5.68 7.35
CA TYR A 49 6.46 -5.51 7.90
C TYR A 49 6.40 -5.57 9.43
N ARG A 50 7.52 -5.85 10.12
CA ARG A 50 7.56 -6.10 11.58
C ARG A 50 6.99 -4.95 12.41
N ASN A 51 7.24 -3.70 12.02
CA ASN A 51 6.67 -2.54 12.72
C ASN A 51 5.15 -2.47 12.58
N SER A 52 4.63 -2.74 11.39
CA SER A 52 3.19 -2.81 11.13
C SER A 52 2.55 -3.97 11.88
N ALA A 53 3.16 -5.16 11.84
CA ALA A 53 2.72 -6.32 12.60
C ALA A 53 2.67 -6.04 14.11
N SER A 54 3.71 -5.39 14.66
CA SER A 54 3.73 -4.98 16.07
C SER A 54 2.59 -4.03 16.43
N LEU A 55 2.26 -3.10 15.53
CA LEU A 55 1.13 -2.18 15.72
C LEU A 55 -0.21 -2.93 15.70
N VAL A 56 -0.40 -3.85 14.76
CA VAL A 56 -1.60 -4.72 14.71
C VAL A 56 -1.75 -5.49 16.01
N LEU A 57 -0.67 -6.11 16.52
CA LEU A 57 -0.68 -6.84 17.80
C LEU A 57 -1.07 -5.94 18.98
N GLN A 58 -0.58 -4.70 19.04
CA GLN A 58 -0.97 -3.74 20.08
C GLN A 58 -2.47 -3.40 20.04
N TYR A 59 -3.03 -3.22 18.83
CA TYR A 59 -4.46 -2.97 18.66
C TYR A 59 -5.30 -4.20 19.02
N ILE A 60 -4.82 -5.42 18.80
CA ILE A 60 -5.47 -6.66 19.23
C ILE A 60 -5.50 -6.72 20.75
N ASP A 61 -4.37 -6.53 21.43
CA ASP A 61 -4.30 -6.55 22.91
C ASP A 61 -5.15 -5.47 23.58
N SER A 62 -5.34 -4.34 22.90
CA SER A 62 -6.25 -3.29 23.40
C SER A 62 -7.73 -3.56 23.08
N HIS A 63 -8.06 -4.67 22.39
CA HIS A 63 -9.39 -5.03 21.93
C HIS A 63 -10.09 -3.97 21.07
N LEU A 64 -9.29 -3.14 20.37
CA LEU A 64 -9.79 -2.06 19.52
C LEU A 64 -9.85 -2.44 18.04
N LEU A 65 -9.13 -3.50 17.61
CA LEU A 65 -9.10 -3.88 16.21
C LEU A 65 -10.37 -4.64 15.82
N SER A 66 -11.14 -4.05 14.93
CA SER A 66 -12.34 -4.69 14.37
C SER A 66 -11.94 -5.70 13.30
N GLY A 67 -12.46 -6.92 13.39
CA GLY A 67 -12.12 -7.95 12.45
C GLY A 67 -12.52 -9.34 12.90
N TYR A 68 -12.05 -10.34 12.16
CA TYR A 68 -12.38 -11.75 12.42
C TYR A 68 -11.14 -12.63 12.36
N ALA A 69 -11.08 -13.62 13.22
CA ALA A 69 -10.16 -14.75 13.13
C ALA A 69 -10.92 -15.96 12.58
N ALA A 70 -10.29 -16.69 11.67
CA ALA A 70 -10.73 -18.01 11.21
C ALA A 70 -10.04 -19.09 12.04
N LEU A 71 -10.81 -20.02 12.57
CA LEU A 71 -10.31 -21.15 13.34
C LEU A 71 -10.64 -22.44 12.62
N ASP A 72 -9.66 -23.35 12.54
CA ASP A 72 -9.85 -24.75 12.17
C ASP A 72 -9.57 -25.62 13.41
N GLN A 73 -10.57 -26.38 13.83
CA GLN A 73 -10.50 -27.24 15.03
C GLN A 73 -10.01 -26.46 16.29
N GLY A 74 -10.46 -25.22 16.47
CA GLY A 74 -10.12 -24.37 17.61
C GLY A 74 -8.74 -23.71 17.53
N ARG A 75 -7.99 -23.86 16.43
CA ARG A 75 -6.71 -23.17 16.19
C ARG A 75 -6.88 -22.07 15.17
N ILE A 76 -6.37 -20.89 15.48
CA ILE A 76 -6.42 -19.76 14.55
C ILE A 76 -5.56 -20.11 13.33
N CYS A 77 -6.16 -20.04 12.15
CA CYS A 77 -5.50 -20.32 10.88
C CYS A 77 -5.53 -19.14 9.91
N GLY A 78 -6.28 -18.07 10.22
CA GLY A 78 -6.31 -16.85 9.41
C GLY A 78 -6.97 -15.70 10.14
N TYR A 79 -6.85 -14.50 9.61
CA TYR A 79 -7.51 -13.30 10.14
C TYR A 79 -7.76 -12.26 9.05
N ILE A 80 -8.67 -11.34 9.33
CA ILE A 80 -8.95 -10.13 8.56
C ILE A 80 -9.27 -9.00 9.53
N PHE A 81 -8.85 -7.77 9.22
CA PHE A 81 -9.21 -6.62 10.03
C PHE A 81 -9.61 -5.41 9.20
N CYS A 82 -10.35 -4.49 9.81
CA CYS A 82 -10.65 -3.20 9.24
C CYS A 82 -10.49 -2.07 10.26
N ILE A 83 -10.30 -0.86 9.75
CA ILE A 83 -10.22 0.38 10.52
C ILE A 83 -11.38 1.27 10.10
N TYR A 84 -12.12 1.81 11.08
CA TYR A 84 -13.20 2.76 10.83
C TYR A 84 -12.68 4.21 10.88
N GLU A 85 -13.00 4.97 9.84
CA GLU A 85 -12.74 6.41 9.74
C GLU A 85 -14.07 7.15 9.47
N ASN A 86 -14.73 7.65 10.51
CA ASN A 86 -16.06 8.28 10.40
C ASN A 86 -17.10 7.34 9.76
N ASN A 87 -17.55 7.65 8.55
CA ASN A 87 -18.53 6.90 7.77
C ASN A 87 -17.90 5.96 6.72
N LYS A 88 -16.60 5.71 6.83
CA LYS A 88 -15.80 4.85 5.98
C LYS A 88 -15.15 3.72 6.79
N ALA A 89 -14.97 2.56 6.17
CA ALA A 89 -14.09 1.50 6.66
C ALA A 89 -12.98 1.21 5.64
N VAL A 90 -11.78 0.94 6.13
CA VAL A 90 -10.65 0.49 5.34
C VAL A 90 -10.31 -0.93 5.79
N ILE A 91 -10.43 -1.92 4.91
CA ILE A 91 -9.92 -3.27 5.15
C ILE A 91 -8.40 -3.19 5.05
N GLY A 92 -7.72 -3.46 6.17
CA GLY A 92 -6.27 -3.30 6.28
C GLY A 92 -5.51 -4.44 5.61
N ASP A 93 -5.77 -5.66 6.02
CA ASP A 93 -5.23 -6.86 5.39
C ASP A 93 -6.11 -8.09 5.69
N VAL A 94 -5.86 -9.18 4.96
CA VAL A 94 -6.38 -10.52 5.18
C VAL A 94 -5.24 -11.51 5.01
N PHE A 95 -5.10 -12.47 5.92
CA PHE A 95 -4.05 -13.46 5.85
C PHE A 95 -4.51 -14.80 6.43
N ALA A 96 -4.13 -15.90 5.78
CA ALA A 96 -4.26 -17.25 6.31
C ALA A 96 -2.94 -18.02 6.16
N SER A 97 -2.64 -18.86 7.14
CA SER A 97 -1.37 -19.59 7.20
C SER A 97 -1.22 -20.58 6.04
N ARG A 98 -0.24 -20.35 5.18
CA ARG A 98 0.14 -21.31 4.12
C ARG A 98 0.90 -22.48 4.71
N GLN A 99 1.61 -22.27 5.82
CA GLN A 99 2.37 -23.32 6.51
C GLN A 99 1.44 -24.39 7.08
N SER A 100 0.29 -24.00 7.63
CA SER A 100 -0.66 -24.94 8.22
C SER A 100 -1.68 -25.52 7.23
N LEU A 101 -2.09 -24.74 6.22
CA LEU A 101 -3.18 -25.10 5.32
C LEU A 101 -2.71 -25.48 3.89
N GLY A 102 -1.56 -24.96 3.45
CA GLY A 102 -1.17 -24.95 2.04
C GLY A 102 -1.81 -23.80 1.27
N GLU A 103 -1.35 -23.52 0.05
CA GLU A 103 -1.73 -22.34 -0.74
C GLU A 103 -3.23 -22.28 -1.06
N ASP A 104 -3.81 -23.36 -1.60
CA ASP A 104 -5.22 -23.37 -2.06
C ASP A 104 -6.21 -23.23 -0.89
N ALA A 105 -5.95 -23.94 0.22
CA ALA A 105 -6.83 -23.88 1.38
C ALA A 105 -6.69 -22.54 2.10
N ALA A 106 -5.50 -21.95 2.19
CA ALA A 106 -5.30 -20.62 2.74
C ALA A 106 -6.04 -19.56 1.92
N ALA A 107 -5.96 -19.59 0.58
CA ALA A 107 -6.70 -18.70 -0.30
C ALA A 107 -8.22 -18.84 -0.12
N ALA A 108 -8.72 -20.07 0.08
CA ALA A 108 -10.13 -20.32 0.35
C ALA A 108 -10.58 -19.76 1.71
N VAL A 109 -9.75 -19.87 2.76
CA VAL A 109 -10.00 -19.28 4.08
C VAL A 109 -10.02 -17.75 3.99
N GLU A 110 -9.06 -17.14 3.30
CA GLU A 110 -9.03 -15.69 3.08
C GLU A 110 -10.28 -15.20 2.35
N SER A 111 -10.75 -15.93 1.32
CA SER A 111 -11.97 -15.56 0.60
C SER A 111 -13.22 -15.63 1.50
N GLN A 112 -13.31 -16.60 2.40
CA GLN A 112 -14.42 -16.69 3.37
C GLN A 112 -14.35 -15.59 4.44
N LEU A 113 -13.14 -15.24 4.91
CA LEU A 113 -12.91 -14.10 5.81
C LEU A 113 -13.35 -12.78 5.16
N ILE A 114 -13.02 -12.60 3.88
CA ILE A 114 -13.46 -11.43 3.10
C ILE A 114 -14.98 -11.41 3.01
N ASP A 115 -15.63 -12.50 2.61
CA ASP A 115 -17.10 -12.56 2.51
C ASP A 115 -17.76 -12.16 3.83
N HIS A 116 -17.29 -12.71 4.94
CA HIS A 116 -17.84 -12.42 6.27
C HIS A 116 -17.62 -10.94 6.68
N MET A 117 -16.44 -10.39 6.39
CA MET A 117 -16.16 -8.98 6.62
C MET A 117 -17.02 -8.07 5.76
N LEU A 118 -17.18 -8.36 4.47
CA LEU A 118 -17.97 -7.54 3.55
C LEU A 118 -19.46 -7.53 3.94
N GLU A 119 -20.01 -8.68 4.32
CA GLU A 119 -21.36 -8.76 4.83
C GLU A 119 -21.56 -7.86 6.06
N THR A 120 -20.64 -7.93 7.03
CA THR A 120 -20.68 -7.09 8.23
C THR A 120 -20.62 -5.61 7.89
N LEU A 121 -19.67 -5.20 7.05
CA LEU A 121 -19.46 -3.79 6.70
C LEU A 121 -20.66 -3.22 5.94
N GLN A 122 -21.25 -3.97 5.00
CA GLN A 122 -22.41 -3.50 4.24
C GLN A 122 -23.68 -3.34 5.09
N HIS A 123 -23.78 -4.06 6.21
CA HIS A 123 -24.88 -3.94 7.16
C HIS A 123 -24.59 -2.96 8.31
N THR A 124 -23.37 -2.42 8.40
CA THR A 124 -23.00 -1.46 9.44
C THR A 124 -23.75 -0.13 9.24
N PRO A 125 -24.48 0.35 10.27
CA PRO A 125 -25.21 1.63 10.19
C PRO A 125 -24.26 2.80 9.90
N ASN A 126 -24.71 3.76 9.09
CA ASN A 126 -23.99 4.97 8.72
C ASN A 126 -22.67 4.75 7.95
N LEU A 127 -22.30 3.52 7.66
CA LEU A 127 -21.18 3.24 6.76
C LEU A 127 -21.65 3.42 5.32
N ASN A 128 -20.95 4.22 4.55
CA ASN A 128 -21.30 4.49 3.16
C ASN A 128 -20.14 4.27 2.20
N ARG A 129 -18.96 3.94 2.71
CA ARG A 129 -17.76 3.68 1.89
C ARG A 129 -16.90 2.58 2.54
N VAL A 130 -16.41 1.66 1.70
CA VAL A 130 -15.42 0.64 2.10
C VAL A 130 -14.29 0.63 1.07
N GLU A 131 -13.08 0.76 1.54
CA GLU A 131 -11.85 0.71 0.75
C GLU A 131 -11.00 -0.49 1.14
N SER A 132 -10.29 -1.08 0.18
CA SER A 132 -9.27 -2.10 0.43
C SER A 132 -8.18 -2.05 -0.63
N GLN A 133 -6.94 -2.37 -0.23
CA GLN A 133 -5.81 -2.53 -1.13
C GLN A 133 -4.97 -3.71 -0.64
N LEU A 134 -5.17 -4.88 -1.23
CA LEU A 134 -4.52 -6.11 -0.78
C LEU A 134 -3.17 -6.30 -1.51
N LEU A 135 -2.19 -5.47 -1.14
CA LEU A 135 -0.89 -5.40 -1.81
C LEU A 135 -0.12 -6.72 -1.79
N LEU A 136 -0.27 -7.52 -0.73
CA LEU A 136 0.42 -8.81 -0.60
C LEU A 136 -0.14 -9.87 -1.56
N HIS A 137 -1.40 -9.72 -1.99
CA HIS A 137 -2.13 -10.72 -2.76
C HIS A 137 -2.04 -10.47 -4.27
N PRO A 138 -1.84 -11.53 -5.08
CA PRO A 138 -1.86 -11.39 -6.53
C PRO A 138 -3.21 -10.88 -7.05
N HIS A 139 -3.14 -10.10 -8.13
CA HIS A 139 -4.31 -9.71 -8.91
C HIS A 139 -5.19 -10.93 -9.22
N ASP A 140 -6.48 -10.78 -9.15
CA ASP A 140 -7.52 -11.78 -9.34
C ASP A 140 -7.71 -12.81 -8.19
N LEU A 141 -6.79 -12.94 -7.22
CA LEU A 141 -6.90 -13.99 -6.19
C LEU A 141 -8.19 -13.86 -5.36
N HIS A 142 -8.53 -12.64 -4.93
CA HIS A 142 -9.71 -12.36 -4.09
C HIS A 142 -10.77 -11.50 -4.78
N ARG A 143 -10.74 -11.45 -6.09
CA ARG A 143 -11.58 -10.58 -6.89
C ARG A 143 -13.07 -10.92 -6.82
N GLU A 144 -13.37 -12.21 -6.78
CA GLU A 144 -14.73 -12.73 -6.83
C GLU A 144 -15.58 -12.29 -5.62
N PRO A 145 -15.15 -12.43 -4.34
CA PRO A 145 -15.91 -11.95 -3.19
C PRO A 145 -16.24 -10.45 -3.29
N PHE A 146 -15.28 -9.62 -3.64
CA PHE A 146 -15.49 -8.17 -3.79
C PHE A 146 -16.44 -7.83 -4.95
N ALA A 147 -16.28 -8.50 -6.10
CA ALA A 147 -17.15 -8.27 -7.26
C ALA A 147 -18.60 -8.67 -6.96
N ARG A 148 -18.82 -9.80 -6.31
CA ARG A 148 -20.14 -10.28 -5.86
C ARG A 148 -20.78 -9.30 -4.87
N ALA A 149 -20.01 -8.70 -3.98
CA ALA A 149 -20.45 -7.68 -3.05
C ALA A 149 -20.64 -6.29 -3.68
N GLY A 150 -20.44 -6.15 -5.00
CA GLY A 150 -20.68 -4.91 -5.74
C GLY A 150 -19.58 -3.87 -5.65
N PHE A 151 -18.36 -4.26 -5.31
CA PHE A 151 -17.19 -3.37 -5.33
C PHE A 151 -16.74 -3.08 -6.75
N ARG A 152 -16.23 -1.87 -6.97
CA ARG A 152 -15.40 -1.52 -8.12
C ARG A 152 -13.97 -1.98 -7.87
N LEU A 153 -13.32 -2.52 -8.90
CA LEU A 153 -11.98 -3.09 -8.81
C LEU A 153 -11.03 -2.28 -9.71
N PHE A 154 -9.90 -1.91 -9.13
CA PHE A 154 -8.89 -1.09 -9.78
C PHE A 154 -7.56 -1.86 -9.76
N PRO A 155 -7.14 -2.44 -10.89
CA PRO A 155 -5.82 -3.07 -10.99
C PRO A 155 -4.71 -2.06 -10.71
N ARG A 156 -3.78 -2.46 -9.85
CA ARG A 156 -2.60 -1.67 -9.49
C ARG A 156 -1.32 -2.45 -9.77
N LEU A 157 -0.26 -1.72 -10.04
CA LEU A 157 1.06 -2.25 -10.28
C LEU A 157 1.97 -1.88 -9.11
N PHE A 158 2.67 -2.87 -8.58
CA PHE A 158 3.84 -2.67 -7.74
C PHE A 158 5.06 -2.74 -8.66
N MET A 159 5.81 -1.64 -8.71
CA MET A 159 6.95 -1.50 -9.61
C MET A 159 8.24 -1.29 -8.83
N GLU A 160 9.34 -1.78 -9.37
CA GLU A 160 10.67 -1.74 -8.77
C GLU A 160 11.71 -1.18 -9.76
N LEU A 161 12.60 -0.34 -9.24
CA LEU A 161 13.80 0.17 -9.89
C LEU A 161 15.02 -0.36 -9.15
N ASP A 162 15.90 -1.09 -9.85
CA ASP A 162 17.22 -1.46 -9.37
C ASP A 162 18.18 -0.28 -9.56
N LEU A 163 18.72 0.23 -8.47
CA LEU A 163 19.65 1.36 -8.47
C LEU A 163 21.10 0.96 -8.83
N ASN A 164 21.41 -0.35 -8.80
CA ASN A 164 22.74 -0.88 -9.13
C ASN A 164 22.84 -1.38 -10.58
N ARG A 165 21.81 -1.14 -11.41
CA ARG A 165 21.81 -1.57 -12.81
C ARG A 165 23.01 -0.97 -13.58
N PRO A 166 23.65 -1.77 -14.48
CA PRO A 166 24.81 -1.30 -15.26
C PRO A 166 24.55 -0.10 -16.18
N ASP A 167 23.30 0.02 -16.65
CA ASP A 167 22.85 1.09 -17.56
C ASP A 167 22.38 2.35 -16.80
N ALA A 168 22.42 2.34 -15.46
CA ALA A 168 22.18 3.54 -14.70
C ALA A 168 23.31 4.52 -15.04
N GLU A 169 23.00 5.63 -15.72
CA GLU A 169 23.95 6.73 -15.75
C GLU A 169 24.37 6.99 -14.30
N PRO A 170 25.71 7.09 -14.02
CA PRO A 170 26.15 7.42 -12.68
C PRO A 170 25.39 8.68 -12.30
N THR A 171 24.56 8.58 -11.26
CA THR A 171 23.79 9.71 -10.75
C THR A 171 24.78 10.84 -10.54
N SER A 172 24.82 11.75 -11.49
CA SER A 172 25.60 12.99 -11.41
C SER A 172 25.27 13.58 -10.06
N ARG A 173 26.29 13.95 -9.32
CA ARG A 173 26.30 14.60 -7.99
C ARG A 173 24.92 15.15 -7.62
N ILE A 174 24.32 14.59 -6.57
CA ILE A 174 23.05 15.12 -6.06
C ILE A 174 23.24 16.62 -5.88
N PRO A 175 22.46 17.46 -6.59
CA PRO A 175 22.61 18.91 -6.46
C PRO A 175 22.38 19.29 -5.00
N ARG A 176 23.07 20.28 -4.52
CA ARG A 176 22.74 20.82 -3.20
C ARG A 176 21.30 21.33 -3.23
N PRO A 177 20.51 21.09 -2.16
CA PRO A 177 19.17 21.60 -2.09
C PRO A 177 19.11 23.09 -2.37
N GLY A 178 18.32 23.51 -3.37
CA GLY A 178 18.22 24.91 -3.81
C GLY A 178 19.23 25.37 -4.86
N GLU A 179 20.17 24.51 -5.29
CA GLU A 179 21.11 24.81 -6.41
C GLU A 179 20.53 24.47 -7.78
N MET A 180 19.42 23.69 -7.86
CA MET A 180 18.85 23.26 -9.12
C MET A 180 17.57 24.02 -9.43
N ASP A 181 17.60 24.74 -10.55
CA ASP A 181 16.47 25.46 -11.08
C ASP A 181 15.50 24.51 -11.79
N GLY A 182 14.21 24.81 -11.69
CA GLY A 182 13.13 24.08 -12.32
C GLY A 182 12.20 24.99 -13.13
N PRO A 183 11.20 24.42 -13.79
CA PRO A 183 10.22 25.20 -14.53
C PRO A 183 9.59 26.34 -13.72
N GLY A 184 9.22 27.42 -14.40
CA GLY A 184 8.64 28.61 -13.77
C GLY A 184 9.59 29.38 -12.84
N GLY A 185 10.91 29.17 -12.97
CA GLY A 185 11.92 29.77 -12.08
C GLY A 185 11.91 29.14 -10.68
N GLY A 186 11.22 28.02 -10.52
CA GLY A 186 11.18 27.27 -9.25
C GLY A 186 12.51 26.62 -8.91
N ARG A 187 12.66 26.16 -7.68
CA ARG A 187 13.86 25.49 -7.20
C ARG A 187 13.56 24.16 -6.56
N TYR A 188 14.34 23.13 -6.87
CA TYR A 188 14.27 21.83 -6.23
C TYR A 188 14.97 21.87 -4.86
N ARG A 189 14.31 21.37 -3.85
CA ARG A 189 14.85 21.25 -2.50
C ARG A 189 14.24 20.08 -1.74
N LEU A 190 14.88 19.69 -0.65
CA LEU A 190 14.35 18.69 0.27
C LEU A 190 13.07 19.19 0.96
N TRP A 191 12.19 18.25 1.26
CA TRP A 191 11.01 18.47 2.07
C TRP A 191 11.41 18.78 3.53
N ARG A 192 10.62 19.58 4.21
CA ARG A 192 10.77 19.93 5.63
C ARG A 192 9.42 19.88 6.31
N GLU A 193 9.38 19.66 7.61
CA GLU A 193 8.15 19.67 8.41
C GLU A 193 7.30 20.93 8.18
N SER A 194 7.93 22.09 7.98
CA SER A 194 7.25 23.35 7.66
C SER A 194 6.50 23.35 6.32
N ASP A 195 6.74 22.36 5.46
CA ASP A 195 6.09 22.25 4.16
C ASP A 195 4.78 21.46 4.22
N PHE A 196 4.40 20.95 5.38
CA PHE A 196 3.26 20.05 5.57
C PHE A 196 1.95 20.61 4.97
N ASP A 197 1.58 21.85 5.32
CA ASP A 197 0.35 22.47 4.81
C ASP A 197 0.41 22.78 3.32
N MET A 198 1.57 23.21 2.79
CA MET A 198 1.73 23.44 1.37
C MET A 198 1.69 22.13 0.60
N SER A 199 2.28 21.06 1.11
CA SER A 199 2.24 19.71 0.52
C SER A 199 0.81 19.19 0.40
N SER A 200 -0.02 19.37 1.44
CA SER A 200 -1.43 18.96 1.39
C SER A 200 -2.23 19.70 0.32
N ARG A 201 -1.94 20.99 0.09
CA ARG A 201 -2.56 21.77 -1.01
C ARG A 201 -2.16 21.26 -2.39
N VAL A 202 -0.87 20.91 -2.59
CA VAL A 202 -0.39 20.32 -3.85
C VAL A 202 -1.06 18.99 -4.11
N ILE A 203 -1.15 18.11 -3.12
CA ILE A 203 -1.85 16.83 -3.25
C ILE A 203 -3.30 17.06 -3.67
N THR A 204 -4.05 17.87 -2.95
CA THR A 204 -5.46 18.15 -3.28
C THR A 204 -5.62 18.70 -4.69
N ALA A 205 -4.76 19.62 -5.13
CA ALA A 205 -4.82 20.21 -6.46
C ALA A 205 -4.45 19.20 -7.57
N ALA A 206 -3.43 18.39 -7.35
CA ALA A 206 -2.93 17.44 -8.34
C ALA A 206 -3.89 16.26 -8.57
N TYR A 207 -4.64 15.88 -7.53
CA TYR A 207 -5.57 14.74 -7.59
C TYR A 207 -7.02 15.13 -7.89
N ALA A 208 -7.32 16.41 -8.12
CA ALA A 208 -8.66 16.85 -8.53
C ALA A 208 -9.06 16.19 -9.87
N GLY A 209 -10.08 15.30 -9.83
CA GLY A 209 -10.53 14.53 -11.00
C GLY A 209 -9.60 13.39 -11.42
N HIS A 210 -8.62 13.02 -10.61
CA HIS A 210 -7.71 11.92 -10.89
C HIS A 210 -8.32 10.59 -10.46
N ILE A 211 -8.00 9.48 -11.18
CA ILE A 211 -8.53 8.15 -10.86
C ILE A 211 -8.20 7.68 -9.44
N ASP A 212 -7.01 8.01 -8.93
CA ASP A 212 -6.62 7.62 -7.58
C ASP A 212 -7.44 8.33 -6.49
N SER A 213 -8.09 9.46 -6.79
CA SER A 213 -9.02 10.12 -5.87
C SER A 213 -10.35 9.37 -5.73
N GLU A 214 -10.69 8.50 -6.68
CA GLU A 214 -11.81 7.58 -6.51
C GLU A 214 -11.47 6.47 -5.53
N ILE A 215 -10.23 5.94 -5.60
CA ILE A 215 -9.75 4.82 -4.77
C ILE A 215 -9.52 5.27 -3.33
N ASN A 216 -8.92 6.45 -3.14
CA ASN A 216 -8.62 7.02 -1.82
C ASN A 216 -9.24 8.42 -1.71
N ASP A 217 -10.29 8.54 -0.90
CA ASP A 217 -11.02 9.79 -0.69
C ASP A 217 -10.22 10.87 0.06
N GLN A 218 -9.11 10.51 0.69
CA GLN A 218 -8.22 11.46 1.36
C GLN A 218 -7.65 12.50 0.37
N TYR A 219 -7.60 12.19 -0.92
CA TYR A 219 -7.16 13.15 -1.94
C TYR A 219 -8.24 14.20 -2.32
N LEU A 220 -9.50 13.97 -1.98
CA LEU A 220 -10.63 14.83 -2.38
C LEU A 220 -10.74 16.14 -1.59
N SER A 221 -10.04 16.27 -0.45
CA SER A 221 -10.15 17.43 0.41
C SER A 221 -8.83 17.77 1.09
N LEU A 222 -8.67 19.05 1.47
CA LEU A 222 -7.48 19.50 2.18
C LEU A 222 -7.29 18.74 3.52
N GLY A 223 -8.36 18.55 4.29
CA GLY A 223 -8.31 17.80 5.53
C GLY A 223 -8.01 16.31 5.32
N GLY A 224 -8.47 15.72 4.20
CA GLY A 224 -8.09 14.37 3.79
C GLY A 224 -6.60 14.27 3.45
N ALA A 225 -6.10 15.20 2.62
CA ALA A 225 -4.67 15.25 2.26
C ALA A 225 -3.76 15.48 3.48
N GLN A 226 -4.20 16.26 4.47
CA GLN A 226 -3.48 16.43 5.73
C GLN A 226 -3.42 15.13 6.54
N ARG A 227 -4.52 14.37 6.64
CA ARG A 227 -4.52 13.05 7.30
C ARG A 227 -3.62 12.06 6.55
N PHE A 228 -3.69 12.04 5.24
CA PHE A 228 -2.83 11.21 4.39
C PHE A 228 -1.34 11.51 4.63
N LEU A 229 -0.94 12.79 4.61
CA LEU A 229 0.41 13.21 4.92
C LEU A 229 0.83 12.86 6.35
N HIS A 230 -0.06 13.04 7.32
CA HIS A 230 0.19 12.67 8.70
C HIS A 230 0.50 11.17 8.81
N ASN A 231 -0.25 10.33 8.09
CA ASN A 231 -0.01 8.90 8.06
C ASN A 231 1.35 8.56 7.44
N ILE A 232 1.74 9.20 6.34
CA ILE A 232 3.06 8.97 5.71
C ILE A 232 4.20 9.40 6.62
N VAL A 233 4.11 10.58 7.23
CA VAL A 233 5.23 11.20 7.96
C VAL A 233 5.36 10.65 9.39
N ARG A 234 4.25 10.26 10.02
CA ARG A 234 4.22 9.94 11.46
C ARG A 234 3.97 8.46 11.77
N PHE A 235 3.35 7.71 10.86
CA PHE A 235 3.04 6.29 11.10
C PHE A 235 3.90 5.37 10.22
N PRO A 236 4.45 4.30 10.79
CA PRO A 236 5.35 3.39 10.06
C PRO A 236 4.64 2.43 9.09
N GLY A 237 3.34 2.58 8.85
CA GLY A 237 2.55 1.67 8.01
C GLY A 237 3.07 1.54 6.57
N CYS A 238 3.73 2.60 6.05
CA CYS A 238 4.41 2.57 4.75
C CYS A 238 5.94 2.70 4.90
N GLY A 239 6.52 2.17 5.98
CA GLY A 239 7.93 2.31 6.30
C GLY A 239 8.25 3.60 7.08
N ILE A 240 9.53 3.85 7.31
CA ILE A 240 10.02 5.05 8.02
C ILE A 240 10.19 6.18 7.00
N PHE A 241 9.55 7.31 7.24
CA PHE A 241 9.65 8.49 6.38
C PHE A 241 11.12 8.91 6.17
N GLU A 242 11.52 9.10 4.91
CA GLU A 242 12.91 9.43 4.54
C GLU A 242 12.98 10.88 4.03
N GLU A 243 13.19 11.80 4.96
CA GLU A 243 13.24 13.24 4.66
C GLU A 243 14.35 13.59 3.66
N GLN A 244 15.49 12.90 3.74
CA GLN A 244 16.65 13.14 2.88
C GLN A 244 16.47 12.64 1.43
N ALA A 245 15.39 11.91 1.15
CA ALA A 245 15.02 11.46 -0.18
C ALA A 245 13.66 12.01 -0.63
N SER A 246 13.05 12.88 0.16
CA SER A 246 11.78 13.54 -0.14
C SER A 246 12.05 14.93 -0.71
N TRP A 247 11.62 15.18 -1.96
CA TRP A 247 11.97 16.38 -2.71
C TRP A 247 10.75 17.19 -3.11
N LEU A 248 10.95 18.50 -3.23
CA LEU A 248 9.93 19.46 -3.66
C LEU A 248 10.46 20.31 -4.81
N LEU A 249 9.55 20.76 -5.67
CA LEU A 249 9.76 21.94 -6.52
C LEU A 249 8.97 23.10 -5.91
N ALA A 250 9.68 24.11 -5.39
CA ALA A 250 9.10 25.31 -4.81
C ALA A 250 9.15 26.49 -5.81
N ALA A 251 8.14 27.36 -5.79
CA ALA A 251 8.15 28.62 -6.55
C ALA A 251 9.31 29.54 -6.09
N PRO A 252 9.72 30.54 -6.89
CA PRO A 252 10.90 31.38 -6.61
C PRO A 252 10.86 32.06 -5.22
N ASN A 253 9.68 32.47 -4.76
CA ASN A 253 9.49 33.10 -3.45
C ASN A 253 9.23 32.11 -2.31
N ASN A 254 9.24 30.80 -2.60
CA ASN A 254 8.95 29.74 -1.63
C ASN A 254 7.52 29.76 -1.00
N GLU A 255 6.61 30.58 -1.53
CA GLU A 255 5.24 30.73 -1.02
C GLU A 255 4.30 29.63 -1.53
N ARG A 256 4.71 28.91 -2.60
CA ARG A 256 3.92 27.89 -3.25
C ARG A 256 4.80 26.71 -3.66
N LEU A 257 4.31 25.50 -3.48
CA LEU A 257 4.90 24.30 -4.05
C LEU A 257 4.26 23.99 -5.40
N LEU A 258 5.07 23.54 -6.36
CA LEU A 258 4.66 23.20 -7.73
C LEU A 258 4.62 21.70 -7.97
N GLY A 259 5.37 20.94 -7.17
CA GLY A 259 5.41 19.50 -7.17
C GLY A 259 6.08 18.96 -5.93
N LEU A 260 5.80 17.69 -5.61
CA LEU A 260 6.43 17.00 -4.49
C LEU A 260 6.60 15.51 -4.79
N LEU A 261 7.62 14.93 -4.15
CA LEU A 261 7.80 13.50 -4.01
C LEU A 261 8.18 13.21 -2.57
N LEU A 262 7.47 12.25 -1.96
CA LEU A 262 7.71 11.77 -0.61
C LEU A 262 8.11 10.30 -0.65
N CYS A 263 9.09 9.95 0.15
CA CYS A 263 9.63 8.60 0.24
C CYS A 263 9.62 8.09 1.67
N SER A 264 9.52 6.77 1.80
CA SER A 264 9.79 6.05 3.04
C SER A 264 10.83 4.95 2.80
N ARG A 265 11.57 4.59 3.83
CA ARG A 265 12.44 3.42 3.84
C ARG A 265 11.65 2.23 4.39
N VAL A 266 11.39 1.25 3.54
CA VAL A 266 10.56 0.07 3.87
C VAL A 266 11.40 -1.15 4.30
N SER A 267 12.70 -1.13 4.02
CA SER A 267 13.71 -2.03 4.58
C SER A 267 15.10 -1.40 4.45
N ALA A 268 16.13 -2.03 4.99
CA ALA A 268 17.49 -1.48 5.02
C ALA A 268 18.02 -1.04 3.64
N GLY A 269 17.68 -1.79 2.59
CA GLY A 269 18.13 -1.51 1.21
C GLY A 269 17.05 -1.00 0.26
N VAL A 270 15.82 -0.74 0.74
CA VAL A 270 14.68 -0.44 -0.14
C VAL A 270 13.99 0.85 0.28
N GLY A 271 13.94 1.81 -0.65
CA GLY A 271 13.08 2.98 -0.57
C GLY A 271 11.74 2.74 -1.27
N HIS A 272 10.70 3.40 -0.79
CA HIS A 272 9.37 3.37 -1.41
C HIS A 272 8.85 4.78 -1.66
N VAL A 273 8.50 5.09 -2.90
CA VAL A 273 7.83 6.35 -3.23
C VAL A 273 6.39 6.26 -2.76
N THR A 274 6.09 6.92 -1.64
CA THR A 274 4.76 6.93 -1.04
C THR A 274 3.84 7.91 -1.75
N GLN A 275 4.40 8.99 -2.32
CA GLN A 275 3.65 10.01 -3.03
C GLN A 275 4.52 10.72 -4.06
N VAL A 276 3.99 10.95 -5.26
CA VAL A 276 4.55 11.87 -6.25
C VAL A 276 3.42 12.59 -6.97
N CYS A 277 3.43 13.91 -6.97
CA CYS A 277 2.44 14.69 -7.68
C CYS A 277 2.98 16.08 -8.08
N VAL A 278 2.39 16.63 -9.11
CA VAL A 278 2.73 17.93 -9.70
C VAL A 278 1.43 18.68 -9.96
N VAL A 279 1.37 19.95 -9.60
CA VAL A 279 0.18 20.77 -9.86
C VAL A 279 -0.12 20.81 -11.38
N PRO A 280 -1.39 20.88 -11.79
CA PRO A 280 -1.78 20.73 -13.21
C PRO A 280 -1.01 21.63 -14.18
N GLU A 281 -0.72 22.88 -13.79
CA GLU A 281 -0.07 23.89 -14.63
C GLU A 281 1.41 23.56 -14.92
N PHE A 282 2.03 22.69 -14.12
CA PHE A 282 3.45 22.29 -14.25
C PHE A 282 3.62 20.82 -14.67
N GLN A 283 2.51 20.12 -14.94
CA GLN A 283 2.57 18.76 -15.49
C GLN A 283 3.15 18.76 -16.90
N ARG A 284 3.71 17.62 -17.32
CA ARG A 284 4.35 17.42 -18.65
C ARG A 284 5.52 18.36 -18.97
N GLN A 285 6.13 18.97 -17.95
CA GLN A 285 7.32 19.81 -18.06
C GLN A 285 8.57 19.13 -17.46
N GLY A 286 8.55 17.80 -17.26
CA GLY A 286 9.66 17.03 -16.71
C GLY A 286 9.75 17.03 -15.17
N VAL A 287 8.90 17.80 -14.46
CA VAL A 287 9.00 17.95 -12.99
C VAL A 287 8.90 16.61 -12.25
N GLY A 288 7.93 15.75 -12.63
CA GLY A 288 7.76 14.44 -11.98
C GLY A 288 8.95 13.50 -12.23
N GLU A 289 9.53 13.54 -13.43
CA GLU A 289 10.74 12.79 -13.79
C GLU A 289 11.93 13.23 -12.94
N GLU A 290 12.13 14.54 -12.81
CA GLU A 290 13.25 15.09 -12.04
C GLU A 290 13.12 14.77 -10.54
N LEU A 291 11.92 14.90 -9.97
CA LEU A 291 11.66 14.52 -8.58
C LEU A 291 11.98 13.04 -8.32
N LEU A 292 11.62 12.14 -9.26
CA LEU A 292 11.94 10.71 -9.17
C LEU A 292 13.44 10.45 -9.24
N ASN A 293 14.16 11.14 -10.14
CA ASN A 293 15.62 11.02 -10.29
C ASN A 293 16.35 11.50 -9.03
N LEU A 294 15.97 12.67 -8.50
CA LEU A 294 16.57 13.24 -7.29
C LEU A 294 16.34 12.32 -6.07
N SER A 295 15.12 11.79 -5.95
CA SER A 295 14.80 10.86 -4.88
C SER A 295 15.57 9.54 -4.99
N ALA A 296 15.64 8.96 -6.19
CA ALA A 296 16.39 7.73 -6.44
C ALA A 296 17.88 7.92 -6.12
N ALA A 297 18.49 9.06 -6.54
CA ALA A 297 19.86 9.40 -6.22
C ALA A 297 20.10 9.54 -4.71
N SER A 298 19.17 10.21 -4.01
CA SER A 298 19.25 10.38 -2.55
C SER A 298 19.15 9.05 -1.82
N LEU A 299 18.23 8.17 -2.24
CA LEU A 299 18.07 6.82 -1.67
C LEU A 299 19.33 5.98 -1.91
N GLN A 300 19.93 6.04 -3.11
CA GLN A 300 21.15 5.33 -3.42
C GLN A 300 22.33 5.82 -2.57
N ALA A 301 22.49 7.13 -2.43
CA ALA A 301 23.50 7.71 -1.54
C ALA A 301 23.26 7.35 -0.07
N GLY A 302 22.00 7.17 0.34
CA GLY A 302 21.61 6.66 1.66
C GLY A 302 21.72 5.14 1.82
N GLY A 303 22.31 4.42 0.83
CA GLY A 303 22.59 2.96 0.89
C GLY A 303 21.44 2.07 0.42
N CYS A 304 20.37 2.62 -0.18
CA CYS A 304 19.37 1.81 -0.87
C CYS A 304 19.93 1.28 -2.19
N ASN A 305 19.54 0.05 -2.52
CA ASN A 305 19.83 -0.55 -3.82
C ASN A 305 18.57 -0.68 -4.70
N THR A 306 17.41 -0.40 -4.14
CA THR A 306 16.12 -0.59 -4.79
C THR A 306 15.16 0.55 -4.41
N VAL A 307 14.38 1.00 -5.37
CA VAL A 307 13.23 1.90 -5.16
C VAL A 307 11.96 1.24 -5.66
N THR A 308 10.93 1.26 -4.87
CA THR A 308 9.62 0.72 -5.21
C THR A 308 8.55 1.81 -5.25
N LEU A 309 7.46 1.55 -5.94
CA LEU A 309 6.26 2.38 -5.94
C LEU A 309 5.02 1.56 -6.31
N THR A 310 3.85 2.12 -6.02
CA THR A 310 2.57 1.58 -6.51
C THR A 310 1.89 2.60 -7.42
N VAL A 311 1.21 2.10 -8.46
CA VAL A 311 0.47 2.94 -9.42
C VAL A 311 -0.77 2.23 -9.92
N THR A 312 -1.86 2.95 -10.11
CA THR A 312 -3.07 2.42 -10.77
C THR A 312 -2.76 2.16 -12.24
N GLU A 313 -3.04 0.95 -12.72
CA GLU A 313 -2.69 0.52 -14.10
C GLU A 313 -3.31 1.44 -15.16
N GLN A 314 -4.49 1.98 -14.90
CA GLN A 314 -5.18 2.92 -15.79
C GLN A 314 -4.52 4.31 -15.83
N ASN A 315 -3.62 4.65 -14.90
CA ASN A 315 -2.80 5.86 -14.99
C ASN A 315 -1.65 5.64 -15.98
N THR A 316 -2.01 5.52 -17.26
CA THR A 316 -1.07 5.15 -18.35
C THR A 316 0.10 6.13 -18.49
N ASN A 317 -0.11 7.41 -18.20
CA ASN A 317 0.94 8.43 -18.25
C ASN A 317 2.01 8.19 -17.18
N ALA A 318 1.62 7.91 -15.95
CA ALA A 318 2.55 7.59 -14.87
C ALA A 318 3.26 6.26 -15.13
N VAL A 319 2.53 5.22 -15.56
CA VAL A 319 3.10 3.92 -15.93
C VAL A 319 4.17 4.07 -17.03
N ALA A 320 3.89 4.87 -18.07
CA ALA A 320 4.84 5.13 -19.14
C ALA A 320 6.10 5.88 -18.63
N LEU A 321 5.94 6.86 -17.74
CA LEU A 321 7.03 7.57 -17.09
C LEU A 321 7.91 6.59 -16.29
N TYR A 322 7.31 5.78 -15.41
CA TYR A 322 8.07 4.85 -14.58
C TYR A 322 8.84 3.81 -15.43
N ARG A 323 8.20 3.25 -16.48
CA ARG A 323 8.88 2.34 -17.42
C ARG A 323 10.06 3.00 -18.12
N ARG A 324 9.92 4.25 -18.54
CA ARG A 324 11.01 5.01 -19.19
C ARG A 324 12.19 5.23 -18.23
N LEU A 325 11.91 5.45 -16.94
CA LEU A 325 12.92 5.55 -15.88
C LEU A 325 13.53 4.20 -15.49
N GLY A 326 13.02 3.10 -16.04
CA GLY A 326 13.55 1.75 -15.84
C GLY A 326 12.88 0.98 -14.72
N TYR A 327 11.77 1.46 -14.16
CA TYR A 327 10.95 0.66 -13.26
C TYR A 327 10.34 -0.52 -14.01
N ARG A 328 10.32 -1.68 -13.36
CA ARG A 328 9.73 -2.91 -13.88
C ARG A 328 8.58 -3.36 -12.98
N VAL A 329 7.52 -3.90 -13.57
CA VAL A 329 6.41 -4.48 -12.81
C VAL A 329 6.89 -5.77 -12.15
N GLN A 330 6.81 -5.83 -10.84
CA GLN A 330 7.12 -7.02 -10.05
C GLN A 330 5.86 -7.77 -9.66
N HIS A 331 4.78 -7.04 -9.40
CA HIS A 331 3.57 -7.60 -8.86
C HIS A 331 2.36 -6.78 -9.32
N ARG A 332 1.23 -7.46 -9.57
CA ARG A 332 -0.09 -6.84 -9.79
C ARG A 332 -1.00 -7.22 -8.63
N PHE A 333 -1.78 -6.26 -8.15
CA PHE A 333 -2.75 -6.44 -7.08
C PHE A 333 -4.00 -5.59 -7.36
N ASP A 334 -5.04 -5.72 -6.56
CA ASP A 334 -6.26 -4.95 -6.71
C ASP A 334 -6.45 -3.94 -5.56
N ALA A 335 -6.93 -2.75 -5.91
CA ALA A 335 -7.63 -1.87 -5.00
C ALA A 335 -9.13 -2.04 -5.22
N MET A 336 -9.90 -2.07 -4.16
CA MET A 336 -11.34 -2.32 -4.16
C MET A 336 -12.07 -1.19 -3.44
N LEU A 337 -13.18 -0.75 -4.05
CA LEU A 337 -14.00 0.33 -3.53
C LEU A 337 -15.48 -0.04 -3.61
N TRP A 338 -16.16 0.09 -2.49
CA TRP A 338 -17.61 0.07 -2.43
C TRP A 338 -18.14 1.39 -1.87
N GLU A 339 -19.20 1.90 -2.51
CA GLU A 339 -19.92 3.08 -2.05
C GLU A 339 -21.42 2.78 -2.03
N LYS A 340 -22.04 3.13 -0.92
CA LYS A 340 -23.47 2.97 -0.76
C LYS A 340 -24.18 3.92 -1.74
N ARG A 341 -24.93 3.35 -2.69
CA ARG A 341 -25.75 4.16 -3.59
C ARG A 341 -26.76 4.97 -2.77
N MET A 342 -26.63 6.29 -2.79
CA MET A 342 -27.70 7.14 -2.28
C MET A 342 -28.91 6.94 -3.19
N ARG A 343 -30.03 6.53 -2.59
CA ARG A 343 -31.32 6.41 -3.27
C ARG A 343 -31.96 7.78 -3.42
#